data_f8588e17419e55efa3d91e035baa1c83
#
_entry.id   f8588e17419e55efa3d91e035baa1c83
#
_cell.length_a   1.000
_cell.length_b   1.000
_cell.length_c   1.000
_cell.angle_alpha   90.00
_cell.angle_beta   90.00
_cell.angle_gamma   90.00
#
_symmetry.space_group_name_H-M   'P 1'
#
loop_
_entity.id
_entity.type
_entity.pdbx_description
1 polymer ?
#
loop_
_entity_poly.entity_id
_entity_poly.type
_entity_poly.pdbx_seq_one_letter_code
_entity_poly.pdbx_strand_id
1 'polypeptide(L)'
;MKTQITILALTMSVAFSSFSYNAGDEAKVQNTGVHQGYSATADQYEVDGKVISNVDTKATLWNPRGKTEQQLQERGKFLGEAYDLSRSKEQQTRAKKAQTKYQDAIYINSVMIGSVGMVWMPEVTFADGIQRNLDSGASAVSVTAFAYPGDGEMPVMERLDRSRKIIDSNDDFVLIDGVDSILQAKKDGKIAVIFNTQGTDYAIDDPSQLDEAYKRGVRVTNMIYNNDNALAGGGSKQASGLTNLGKEMVQRANKLGMVMDCSHSSNQTCLDVAKTSTKPIVASHSNPDKLQVMGRNMSDEAMKAVASTGGAICSVGVGIFMNEDLDSSPERLVEQIVYTANLIGKDKTCYATDYMHNASDFFMKGVRQYEVFPPEKGFGAPATNIASEHIWDIVAILEQDHGWSEVEIRGFLGENLLRVYKANWK
;
A
#
# COMPACT_ATOMS: atom_id res chain seq x y z
N MET A 1 -15.30 24.86 39.34
CA MET A 1 -15.74 24.56 37.98
C MET A 1 -14.67 23.68 37.28
N LYS A 2 -14.36 22.49 37.81
CA LYS A 2 -13.35 21.56 37.25
C LYS A 2 -13.86 20.11 37.16
N THR A 3 -15.18 19.89 37.21
CA THR A 3 -15.72 18.53 37.43
C THR A 3 -16.62 18.04 36.29
N GLN A 4 -16.78 18.75 35.17
CA GLN A 4 -17.69 18.35 34.10
C GLN A 4 -17.03 17.73 32.85
N ILE A 5 -15.71 17.77 32.69
CA ILE A 5 -15.02 17.31 31.49
C ILE A 5 -14.71 15.81 31.51
N THR A 6 -14.60 15.22 32.72
CA THR A 6 -14.20 13.82 32.85
C THR A 6 -15.30 12.78 32.56
N ILE A 7 -16.57 13.18 32.53
CA ILE A 7 -17.69 12.24 32.39
C ILE A 7 -18.03 11.94 30.92
N LEU A 8 -17.73 12.85 29.97
CA LEU A 8 -18.05 12.63 28.57
C LEU A 8 -17.10 11.66 27.86
N ALA A 9 -15.86 11.57 28.29
CA ALA A 9 -14.86 10.70 27.68
C ALA A 9 -15.10 9.20 27.98
N LEU A 10 -15.75 8.88 29.10
CA LEU A 10 -15.95 7.48 29.51
C LEU A 10 -17.13 6.79 28.83
N THR A 11 -18.09 7.53 28.32
CA THR A 11 -19.29 6.96 27.69
C THR A 11 -19.15 6.67 26.19
N MET A 12 -18.15 7.25 25.53
CA MET A 12 -17.92 7.05 24.10
C MET A 12 -17.00 5.88 23.76
N SER A 13 -16.19 5.41 24.69
CA SER A 13 -15.23 4.32 24.45
C SER A 13 -15.87 2.92 24.29
N VAL A 14 -17.13 2.76 24.66
CA VAL A 14 -17.81 1.44 24.65
C VAL A 14 -18.42 1.09 23.31
N ALA A 15 -18.72 2.05 22.46
CA ALA A 15 -19.47 1.81 21.22
C ALA A 15 -18.61 1.39 20.00
N PHE A 16 -17.27 1.54 20.07
CA PHE A 16 -16.36 1.29 18.96
C PHE A 16 -15.37 0.16 19.14
N SER A 17 -15.50 -0.62 20.23
CA SER A 17 -14.58 -1.73 20.55
C SER A 17 -14.61 -2.89 19.55
N SER A 18 -15.48 -2.89 18.57
CA SER A 18 -15.59 -3.97 17.59
C SER A 18 -14.71 -3.84 16.36
N PHE A 19 -14.08 -2.68 16.14
CA PHE A 19 -13.29 -2.41 14.92
C PHE A 19 -11.84 -2.00 15.18
N SER A 20 -11.47 -1.69 16.40
CA SER A 20 -10.09 -1.35 16.75
C SER A 20 -9.34 -2.58 17.25
N TYR A 21 -8.06 -2.65 16.97
CA TYR A 21 -7.18 -3.58 17.67
C TYR A 21 -7.33 -3.37 19.16
N ASN A 22 -7.73 -4.41 19.83
CA ASN A 22 -8.03 -4.28 21.22
C ASN A 22 -6.75 -4.41 22.06
N ALA A 23 -6.63 -3.56 23.03
CA ALA A 23 -5.55 -3.46 23.99
C ALA A 23 -5.31 -4.71 24.86
N GLY A 24 -5.55 -5.90 24.32
CA GLY A 24 -5.35 -7.15 25.07
C GLY A 24 -3.91 -7.57 25.28
N ASP A 25 -2.98 -6.91 24.60
CA ASP A 25 -1.54 -7.08 24.80
C ASP A 25 -0.97 -5.81 25.43
N GLU A 26 -0.84 -5.80 26.74
CA GLU A 26 -0.41 -4.63 27.51
C GLU A 26 0.95 -4.07 27.06
N ALA A 27 1.84 -4.92 26.58
CA ALA A 27 3.17 -4.48 26.12
C ALA A 27 3.10 -3.68 24.81
N LYS A 28 2.09 -3.92 23.97
CA LYS A 28 1.92 -3.24 22.68
C LYS A 28 0.94 -2.09 22.73
N VAL A 29 0.10 -2.08 23.74
CA VAL A 29 -0.87 -1.01 23.99
C VAL A 29 -0.21 0.36 24.06
N GLN A 30 0.98 0.45 24.59
CA GLN A 30 1.72 1.72 24.71
C GLN A 30 2.16 2.29 23.36
N ASN A 31 2.33 1.44 22.35
CA ASN A 31 2.85 1.83 21.04
C ASN A 31 1.76 2.07 20.00
N THR A 32 0.50 1.79 20.35
CA THR A 32 -0.61 1.80 19.40
C THR A 32 -1.75 2.72 19.84
N GLY A 33 -1.40 3.85 20.43
CA GLY A 33 -2.34 4.81 20.97
C GLY A 33 -3.52 5.18 20.04
N VAL A 34 -3.31 5.13 18.74
CA VAL A 34 -4.38 5.35 17.74
C VAL A 34 -5.49 4.34 17.90
N HIS A 35 -5.15 3.07 18.02
CA HIS A 35 -6.16 2.01 18.09
C HIS A 35 -6.83 1.90 19.45
N GLN A 36 -6.26 2.50 20.51
CA GLN A 36 -6.85 2.47 21.85
C GLN A 36 -7.89 3.54 22.10
N GLY A 37 -7.66 4.72 21.63
CA GLY A 37 -8.51 5.89 21.91
C GLY A 37 -9.15 6.47 20.67
N TYR A 38 -8.74 5.98 19.49
CA TYR A 38 -9.21 6.53 18.24
C TYR A 38 -10.64 6.09 17.96
N SER A 39 -11.49 7.07 17.78
CA SER A 39 -12.86 6.89 17.29
C SER A 39 -13.20 8.07 16.39
N ALA A 40 -13.67 7.77 15.19
CA ALA A 40 -14.09 8.79 14.25
C ALA A 40 -15.23 9.67 14.75
N THR A 41 -15.99 9.19 15.71
CA THR A 41 -17.10 9.93 16.32
C THR A 41 -16.73 10.67 17.59
N ALA A 42 -15.51 10.47 18.13
CA ALA A 42 -15.04 11.24 19.26
C ALA A 42 -14.50 12.59 18.81
N ASP A 43 -14.84 13.65 19.51
CA ASP A 43 -14.31 15.00 19.23
C ASP A 43 -12.82 15.12 19.57
N GLN A 44 -12.36 14.32 20.53
CA GLN A 44 -10.98 14.27 21.02
C GLN A 44 -10.61 12.86 21.49
N TYR A 45 -9.34 12.52 21.37
CA TYR A 45 -8.76 11.30 21.94
C TYR A 45 -7.36 11.60 22.49
N GLU A 46 -6.87 10.77 23.40
CA GLU A 46 -5.59 10.96 24.07
C GLU A 46 -4.57 9.91 23.63
N VAL A 47 -3.37 10.40 23.30
CA VAL A 47 -2.20 9.57 22.98
C VAL A 47 -1.01 10.11 23.75
N ASP A 48 -0.38 9.28 24.55
CA ASP A 48 0.79 9.64 25.37
C ASP A 48 0.57 10.90 26.22
N GLY A 49 -0.61 11.04 26.82
CA GLY A 49 -0.97 12.21 27.62
C GLY A 49 -1.27 13.48 26.81
N LYS A 50 -1.31 13.39 25.48
CA LYS A 50 -1.70 14.51 24.62
C LYS A 50 -3.12 14.33 24.10
N VAL A 51 -3.91 15.38 24.21
CA VAL A 51 -5.26 15.41 23.63
C VAL A 51 -5.16 15.84 22.17
N ILE A 52 -5.66 15.00 21.26
CA ILE A 52 -5.69 15.24 19.82
C ILE A 52 -7.14 15.38 19.37
N SER A 53 -7.43 16.44 18.60
CA SER A 53 -8.75 16.65 18.06
C SER A 53 -9.05 15.67 16.92
N ASN A 54 -10.17 15.01 16.98
CA ASN A 54 -10.62 14.11 15.93
C ASN A 54 -10.97 14.85 14.63
N VAL A 55 -11.35 16.10 14.71
CA VAL A 55 -11.55 16.98 13.53
C VAL A 55 -10.27 17.06 12.70
N ASP A 56 -9.11 17.06 13.37
CA ASP A 56 -7.81 17.09 12.69
C ASP A 56 -7.42 15.72 12.07
N THR A 57 -8.13 14.65 12.38
CA THR A 57 -7.84 13.30 11.85
C THR A 57 -8.65 12.92 10.63
N LYS A 58 -9.81 13.55 10.39
CA LYS A 58 -10.62 13.26 9.21
C LYS A 58 -9.93 13.72 7.93
N ALA A 59 -9.87 12.82 6.94
CA ALA A 59 -9.19 13.05 5.68
C ALA A 59 -9.61 14.35 4.99
N THR A 60 -10.90 14.66 5.00
CA THR A 60 -11.45 15.84 4.33
C THR A 60 -11.32 17.15 5.12
N LEU A 61 -11.02 17.05 6.43
CA LEU A 61 -10.98 18.22 7.33
C LEU A 61 -9.55 18.63 7.70
N TRP A 62 -8.61 17.68 7.65
CA TRP A 62 -7.23 17.98 8.00
C TRP A 62 -6.48 18.59 6.81
N ASN A 63 -5.85 19.74 7.04
CA ASN A 63 -5.06 20.44 6.04
C ASN A 63 -3.69 20.83 6.60
N PRO A 64 -2.58 20.33 6.04
CA PRO A 64 -1.23 20.66 6.49
C PRO A 64 -0.85 22.12 6.19
N ARG A 65 -1.54 22.80 5.24
CA ARG A 65 -1.32 24.22 4.96
C ARG A 65 -1.67 25.04 6.20
N GLY A 66 -0.76 25.89 6.62
CA GLY A 66 -0.94 26.74 7.81
C GLY A 66 -0.70 26.06 9.16
N LYS A 67 -0.35 24.78 9.18
CA LYS A 67 0.18 24.12 10.41
C LYS A 67 1.63 24.55 10.64
N THR A 68 2.00 24.71 11.91
CA THR A 68 3.40 24.99 12.30
C THR A 68 4.26 23.75 12.12
N GLU A 69 5.57 23.95 12.04
CA GLU A 69 6.55 22.83 12.01
C GLU A 69 6.35 21.88 13.18
N GLN A 70 6.16 22.42 14.39
CA GLN A 70 5.92 21.61 15.57
C GLN A 70 4.63 20.76 15.45
N GLN A 71 3.53 21.33 14.95
CA GLN A 71 2.28 20.58 14.76
C GLN A 71 2.44 19.43 13.74
N LEU A 72 3.22 19.66 12.70
CA LEU A 72 3.51 18.63 11.71
C LEU A 72 4.40 17.52 12.30
N GLN A 73 5.42 17.89 13.10
CA GLN A 73 6.31 16.93 13.76
C GLN A 73 5.55 16.08 14.77
N GLU A 74 4.71 16.69 15.61
CA GLU A 74 3.87 15.98 16.56
C GLU A 74 2.93 14.99 15.87
N ARG A 75 2.35 15.40 14.75
CA ARG A 75 1.48 14.53 13.97
C ARG A 75 2.26 13.40 13.30
N GLY A 76 3.42 13.68 12.73
CA GLY A 76 4.29 12.67 12.12
C GLY A 76 4.76 11.64 13.14
N LYS A 77 5.15 12.08 14.33
CA LYS A 77 5.53 11.20 15.45
C LYS A 77 4.36 10.31 15.85
N PHE A 78 3.19 10.89 16.05
CA PHE A 78 1.97 10.15 16.38
C PHE A 78 1.65 9.05 15.36
N LEU A 79 1.75 9.34 14.07
CA LEU A 79 1.54 8.35 13.02
C LEU A 79 2.59 7.24 13.03
N GLY A 80 3.85 7.59 13.25
CA GLY A 80 4.92 6.60 13.38
C GLY A 80 4.70 5.63 14.54
N GLU A 81 4.21 6.13 15.68
CA GLU A 81 3.84 5.32 16.85
C GLU A 81 2.56 4.49 16.63
N ALA A 82 1.69 4.95 15.74
CA ALA A 82 0.41 4.31 15.48
C ALA A 82 0.46 3.06 14.60
N TYR A 83 1.58 2.79 13.97
CA TYR A 83 1.75 1.65 13.07
C TYR A 83 1.96 0.30 13.76
N ASP A 84 2.05 0.26 15.07
CA ASP A 84 2.30 -1.00 15.75
C ASP A 84 1.00 -1.84 15.90
N LEU A 85 1.19 -3.16 15.99
CA LEU A 85 0.10 -4.12 16.12
C LEU A 85 -0.49 -4.09 17.53
N SER A 86 -1.70 -3.57 17.68
CA SER A 86 -2.49 -3.73 18.89
C SER A 86 -3.63 -4.70 18.63
N ARG A 87 -3.50 -5.91 19.16
CA ARG A 87 -4.45 -7.01 18.94
C ARG A 87 -4.82 -7.70 20.24
N SER A 88 -6.07 -8.11 20.37
CA SER A 88 -6.50 -8.98 21.46
C SER A 88 -5.77 -10.33 21.42
N LYS A 89 -5.73 -11.03 22.53
CA LYS A 89 -5.19 -12.41 22.60
C LYS A 89 -5.93 -13.37 21.64
N GLU A 90 -7.21 -13.14 21.44
CA GLU A 90 -8.00 -13.93 20.50
C GLU A 90 -7.56 -13.69 19.05
N GLN A 91 -7.45 -12.43 18.63
CA GLN A 91 -6.95 -12.06 17.30
C GLN A 91 -5.55 -12.64 17.06
N GLN A 92 -4.62 -12.47 18.03
CA GLN A 92 -3.28 -13.05 17.93
C GLN A 92 -3.31 -14.58 17.78
N THR A 93 -4.21 -15.27 18.51
CA THR A 93 -4.35 -16.72 18.43
C THR A 93 -4.89 -17.15 17.07
N ARG A 94 -5.90 -16.46 16.53
CA ARG A 94 -6.46 -16.70 15.20
C ARG A 94 -5.40 -16.49 14.11
N ALA A 95 -4.70 -15.37 14.15
CA ALA A 95 -3.62 -15.03 13.22
C ALA A 95 -2.48 -16.05 13.27
N LYS A 96 -2.07 -16.49 14.47
CA LYS A 96 -1.03 -17.52 14.62
C LYS A 96 -1.43 -18.88 14.04
N LYS A 97 -2.69 -19.27 14.18
CA LYS A 97 -3.22 -20.48 13.54
C LYS A 97 -3.18 -20.36 12.02
N ALA A 98 -3.61 -19.22 11.47
CA ALA A 98 -3.56 -18.94 10.03
C ALA A 98 -2.10 -18.98 9.53
N GLN A 99 -1.17 -18.28 10.20
CA GLN A 99 0.25 -18.30 9.86
C GLN A 99 0.82 -19.73 9.83
N THR A 100 0.51 -20.54 10.85
CA THR A 100 0.98 -21.93 10.92
C THR A 100 0.42 -22.78 9.79
N LYS A 101 -0.89 -22.61 9.47
CA LYS A 101 -1.56 -23.36 8.41
C LYS A 101 -0.99 -23.04 7.02
N TYR A 102 -0.68 -21.76 6.77
CA TYR A 102 -0.26 -21.27 5.45
C TYR A 102 1.23 -20.90 5.38
N GLN A 103 2.07 -21.38 6.31
CA GLN A 103 3.49 -21.05 6.34
C GLN A 103 4.26 -21.46 5.07
N ASP A 104 3.77 -22.48 4.35
CA ASP A 104 4.31 -22.96 3.09
C ASP A 104 3.76 -22.21 1.87
N ALA A 105 2.69 -21.45 2.02
CA ALA A 105 2.10 -20.68 0.93
C ALA A 105 3.07 -19.58 0.44
N ILE A 106 2.95 -19.26 -0.83
CA ILE A 106 3.60 -18.06 -1.38
C ILE A 106 2.80 -16.84 -0.92
N TYR A 107 3.44 -15.98 -0.14
CA TYR A 107 2.89 -14.70 0.27
C TYR A 107 3.66 -13.57 -0.40
N ILE A 108 2.97 -12.73 -1.17
CA ILE A 108 3.53 -11.58 -1.89
C ILE A 108 2.86 -10.29 -1.39
N ASN A 109 3.64 -9.39 -0.79
CA ASN A 109 3.21 -8.02 -0.58
C ASN A 109 3.47 -7.22 -1.86
N SER A 110 2.40 -6.83 -2.54
CA SER A 110 2.52 -6.26 -3.90
C SER A 110 3.07 -4.84 -3.93
N VAL A 111 3.05 -4.11 -2.82
CA VAL A 111 3.72 -2.80 -2.68
C VAL A 111 4.11 -2.53 -1.25
N MET A 112 5.37 -2.15 -1.08
CA MET A 112 5.93 -1.44 0.05
C MET A 112 6.54 -0.13 -0.46
N ILE A 113 6.24 0.99 0.20
CA ILE A 113 6.80 2.28 -0.20
C ILE A 113 8.26 2.37 0.20
N GLY A 114 9.07 2.82 -0.74
CA GLY A 114 10.39 3.36 -0.51
C GLY A 114 11.52 2.61 -1.17
N SER A 115 12.41 3.38 -1.72
CA SER A 115 13.74 2.98 -2.15
C SER A 115 14.76 3.99 -1.64
N VAL A 116 16.02 3.61 -1.72
CA VAL A 116 17.13 4.54 -1.47
C VAL A 116 16.98 5.78 -2.35
N GLY A 117 17.14 6.96 -1.74
CA GLY A 117 17.12 8.24 -2.44
C GLY A 117 15.78 8.95 -2.53
N MET A 118 14.71 8.38 -2.02
CA MET A 118 13.48 9.13 -1.74
C MET A 118 13.68 10.07 -0.56
N VAL A 119 13.11 11.28 -0.63
CA VAL A 119 13.32 12.33 0.39
C VAL A 119 12.90 11.93 1.81
N TRP A 120 12.04 10.94 1.92
CA TRP A 120 11.52 10.41 3.20
C TRP A 120 12.01 9.00 3.54
N MET A 121 12.94 8.42 2.73
CA MET A 121 13.40 7.05 2.93
C MET A 121 14.92 6.99 3.11
N PRO A 122 15.42 7.03 4.34
CA PRO A 122 16.83 6.75 4.62
C PRO A 122 17.21 5.31 4.22
N GLU A 123 18.47 5.10 3.84
CA GLU A 123 18.97 3.78 3.37
C GLU A 123 18.74 2.65 4.40
N VAL A 124 18.90 2.96 5.68
CA VAL A 124 18.65 1.99 6.78
C VAL A 124 17.21 1.51 6.78
N THR A 125 16.27 2.40 6.59
CA THR A 125 14.83 2.09 6.60
C THR A 125 14.42 1.20 5.43
N PHE A 126 15.14 1.25 4.31
CA PHE A 126 14.88 0.39 3.16
C PHE A 126 15.13 -1.10 3.48
N ALA A 127 16.28 -1.41 4.07
CA ALA A 127 16.61 -2.79 4.48
C ALA A 127 15.67 -3.29 5.58
N ASP A 128 15.40 -2.45 6.60
CA ASP A 128 14.48 -2.79 7.70
C ASP A 128 13.07 -3.10 7.18
N GLY A 129 12.62 -2.38 6.15
CA GLY A 129 11.35 -2.62 5.51
C GLY A 129 11.25 -3.97 4.83
N ILE A 130 12.29 -4.36 4.11
CA ILE A 130 12.36 -5.68 3.48
C ILE A 130 12.41 -6.78 4.56
N GLN A 131 13.23 -6.59 5.59
CA GLN A 131 13.36 -7.53 6.70
C GLN A 131 12.03 -7.75 7.43
N ARG A 132 11.27 -6.69 7.70
CA ARG A 132 9.95 -6.80 8.33
C ARG A 132 8.98 -7.63 7.48
N ASN A 133 9.04 -7.53 6.17
CA ASN A 133 8.23 -8.39 5.29
C ASN A 133 8.67 -9.85 5.39
N LEU A 134 9.97 -10.15 5.42
CA LEU A 134 10.49 -11.49 5.63
C LEU A 134 10.03 -12.06 6.98
N ASP A 135 10.17 -11.29 8.06
CA ASP A 135 9.77 -11.69 9.42
C ASP A 135 8.27 -11.96 9.52
N SER A 136 7.45 -11.27 8.72
CA SER A 136 6.01 -11.53 8.61
C SER A 136 5.69 -12.81 7.82
N GLY A 137 6.67 -13.43 7.18
CA GLY A 137 6.53 -14.66 6.38
C GLY A 137 6.35 -14.43 4.88
N ALA A 138 6.56 -13.19 4.40
CA ALA A 138 6.49 -12.90 2.98
C ALA A 138 7.56 -13.66 2.18
N SER A 139 7.14 -14.20 1.04
CA SER A 139 8.03 -14.82 0.06
C SER A 139 8.62 -13.79 -0.90
N ALA A 140 7.85 -12.72 -1.14
CA ALA A 140 8.29 -11.61 -1.96
C ALA A 140 7.65 -10.29 -1.50
N VAL A 141 8.37 -9.19 -1.76
CA VAL A 141 7.89 -7.83 -1.58
C VAL A 141 8.25 -6.98 -2.81
N SER A 142 7.29 -6.19 -3.29
CA SER A 142 7.56 -5.22 -4.34
C SER A 142 7.84 -3.86 -3.73
N VAL A 143 8.99 -3.28 -4.07
CA VAL A 143 9.50 -2.02 -3.50
C VAL A 143 9.51 -0.93 -4.56
N THR A 144 9.04 0.26 -4.19
CA THR A 144 8.91 1.39 -5.11
C THR A 144 10.24 2.11 -5.27
N ALA A 145 10.83 2.04 -6.48
CA ALA A 145 12.10 2.71 -6.80
C ALA A 145 11.92 4.17 -7.24
N PHE A 146 10.74 4.50 -7.77
CA PHE A 146 10.37 5.85 -8.21
C PHE A 146 8.86 6.01 -8.16
N ALA A 147 8.39 7.16 -7.71
CA ALA A 147 6.97 7.49 -7.67
C ALA A 147 6.63 8.65 -8.63
N TYR A 148 7.24 9.82 -8.46
CA TYR A 148 6.94 11.02 -9.24
C TYR A 148 8.16 11.96 -9.28
N PRO A 149 8.23 12.91 -10.23
CA PRO A 149 9.27 13.94 -10.24
C PRO A 149 9.26 14.76 -8.94
N GLY A 150 10.39 14.79 -8.24
CA GLY A 150 10.53 15.47 -6.95
C GLY A 150 10.36 14.59 -5.71
N ASP A 151 10.16 13.28 -5.87
CA ASP A 151 10.17 12.33 -4.76
C ASP A 151 11.59 12.10 -4.17
N GLY A 152 12.61 12.67 -4.80
CA GLY A 152 14.01 12.69 -4.38
C GLY A 152 14.92 13.31 -5.44
N GLU A 153 16.12 13.72 -5.03
CA GLU A 153 17.10 14.35 -5.92
C GLU A 153 17.93 13.35 -6.73
N MET A 154 18.02 12.11 -6.23
CA MET A 154 18.84 11.07 -6.87
C MET A 154 18.16 10.56 -8.14
N PRO A 155 18.89 10.45 -9.28
CA PRO A 155 18.35 9.86 -10.50
C PRO A 155 17.86 8.42 -10.32
N VAL A 156 16.80 8.05 -11.00
CA VAL A 156 16.11 6.72 -10.83
C VAL A 156 17.09 5.56 -11.02
N MET A 157 17.97 5.63 -12.03
CA MET A 157 18.92 4.55 -12.30
C MET A 157 19.94 4.39 -11.17
N GLU A 158 20.37 5.50 -10.56
CA GLU A 158 21.26 5.47 -9.40
C GLU A 158 20.57 4.87 -8.17
N ARG A 159 19.28 5.19 -7.95
CA ARG A 159 18.47 4.59 -6.87
C ARG A 159 18.40 3.08 -7.03
N LEU A 160 18.11 2.60 -8.23
CA LEU A 160 18.06 1.17 -8.53
C LEU A 160 19.40 0.49 -8.25
N ASP A 161 20.50 1.10 -8.72
CA ASP A 161 21.84 0.55 -8.52
C ASP A 161 22.26 0.54 -7.02
N ARG A 162 21.89 1.56 -6.24
CA ARG A 162 22.15 1.61 -4.79
C ARG A 162 21.25 0.64 -4.03
N SER A 163 19.97 0.58 -4.34
CA SER A 163 19.04 -0.37 -3.72
C SER A 163 19.47 -1.81 -3.98
N ARG A 164 19.93 -2.09 -5.20
CA ARG A 164 20.49 -3.39 -5.54
C ARG A 164 21.70 -3.75 -4.69
N LYS A 165 22.63 -2.82 -4.47
CA LYS A 165 23.80 -3.07 -3.61
C LYS A 165 23.42 -3.46 -2.18
N ILE A 166 22.37 -2.84 -1.62
CA ILE A 166 21.86 -3.19 -0.29
C ILE A 166 21.27 -4.61 -0.31
N ILE A 167 20.48 -4.94 -1.34
CA ILE A 167 19.91 -6.28 -1.49
C ILE A 167 21.04 -7.32 -1.62
N ASP A 168 22.01 -7.08 -2.51
CA ASP A 168 23.12 -8.01 -2.77
C ASP A 168 24.06 -8.15 -1.56
N SER A 169 24.06 -7.21 -0.61
CA SER A 169 24.86 -7.25 0.62
C SER A 169 24.20 -7.98 1.78
N ASN A 170 22.93 -8.39 1.63
CA ASN A 170 22.17 -9.10 2.65
C ASN A 170 21.88 -10.53 2.18
N ASP A 171 22.34 -11.51 2.96
CA ASP A 171 22.21 -12.93 2.60
C ASP A 171 20.74 -13.41 2.52
N ASP A 172 19.81 -12.73 3.18
CA ASP A 172 18.40 -13.09 3.23
C ASP A 172 17.56 -12.47 2.11
N PHE A 173 18.15 -11.55 1.31
CA PHE A 173 17.44 -10.86 0.24
C PHE A 173 17.88 -11.36 -1.14
N VAL A 174 16.93 -11.43 -2.07
CA VAL A 174 17.21 -11.84 -3.45
C VAL A 174 16.48 -10.90 -4.41
N LEU A 175 17.22 -10.10 -5.21
CA LEU A 175 16.59 -9.36 -6.30
C LEU A 175 16.13 -10.34 -7.37
N ILE A 176 14.88 -10.25 -7.80
CA ILE A 176 14.31 -11.18 -8.78
C ILE A 176 14.88 -10.95 -10.18
N ASP A 177 14.98 -12.05 -10.94
CA ASP A 177 15.12 -12.06 -12.39
C ASP A 177 13.88 -12.65 -13.10
N GLY A 178 13.07 -13.45 -12.39
CA GLY A 178 11.85 -14.06 -12.87
C GLY A 178 11.03 -14.70 -11.73
N VAL A 179 9.96 -15.40 -12.08
CA VAL A 179 9.06 -16.04 -11.10
C VAL A 179 9.79 -17.14 -10.30
N ASP A 180 10.70 -17.85 -10.94
CA ASP A 180 11.44 -18.94 -10.29
C ASP A 180 12.31 -18.44 -9.13
N SER A 181 12.78 -17.18 -9.19
CA SER A 181 13.50 -16.54 -8.07
C SER A 181 12.64 -16.44 -6.81
N ILE A 182 11.33 -16.14 -6.97
CA ILE A 182 10.39 -16.07 -5.83
C ILE A 182 10.23 -17.45 -5.19
N LEU A 183 10.03 -18.47 -6.01
CA LEU A 183 9.86 -19.85 -5.55
C LEU A 183 11.12 -20.39 -4.87
N GLN A 184 12.29 -20.06 -5.42
CA GLN A 184 13.56 -20.47 -4.84
C GLN A 184 13.87 -19.72 -3.53
N ALA A 185 13.66 -18.39 -3.48
CA ALA A 185 13.83 -17.60 -2.27
C ALA A 185 12.98 -18.16 -1.12
N LYS A 186 11.69 -18.49 -1.38
CA LYS A 186 10.83 -19.12 -0.38
C LYS A 186 11.39 -20.43 0.14
N LYS A 187 11.92 -21.28 -0.73
CA LYS A 187 12.56 -22.55 -0.35
C LYS A 187 13.78 -22.36 0.53
N ASP A 188 14.57 -21.33 0.25
CA ASP A 188 15.82 -21.03 0.94
C ASP A 188 15.60 -20.21 2.23
N GLY A 189 14.33 -19.91 2.59
CA GLY A 189 14.00 -19.08 3.76
C GLY A 189 14.35 -17.61 3.59
N LYS A 190 14.48 -17.13 2.34
CA LYS A 190 14.81 -15.76 1.95
C LYS A 190 13.58 -15.02 1.43
N ILE A 191 13.74 -13.71 1.21
CA ILE A 191 12.70 -12.90 0.56
C ILE A 191 13.14 -12.42 -0.82
N ALA A 192 12.26 -12.60 -1.81
CA ALA A 192 12.45 -12.04 -3.14
C ALA A 192 12.03 -10.56 -3.18
N VAL A 193 12.86 -9.72 -3.76
CA VAL A 193 12.60 -8.28 -3.92
C VAL A 193 12.29 -7.97 -5.37
N ILE A 194 11.16 -7.31 -5.60
CA ILE A 194 10.67 -6.89 -6.92
C ILE A 194 10.79 -5.37 -6.98
N PHE A 195 11.49 -4.80 -7.94
CA PHE A 195 11.43 -3.35 -8.15
C PHE A 195 10.19 -2.96 -8.95
N ASN A 196 9.46 -1.95 -8.45
CA ASN A 196 8.41 -1.27 -9.19
C ASN A 196 8.69 0.22 -9.33
N THR A 197 8.01 0.85 -10.30
CA THR A 197 7.92 2.30 -10.39
C THR A 197 6.44 2.69 -10.46
N GLN A 198 6.03 3.67 -9.64
CA GLN A 198 4.65 4.16 -9.57
C GLN A 198 4.39 5.33 -10.54
N GLY A 199 5.36 5.69 -11.35
CA GLY A 199 5.32 6.61 -12.47
C GLY A 199 6.42 6.27 -13.48
N THR A 200 6.28 6.75 -14.71
CA THR A 200 7.26 6.54 -15.79
C THR A 200 7.78 7.86 -16.34
N ASP A 201 7.65 8.95 -15.55
CA ASP A 201 8.07 10.29 -15.93
C ASP A 201 9.55 10.37 -16.30
N TYR A 202 10.39 9.56 -15.68
CA TYR A 202 11.83 9.47 -15.97
C TYR A 202 12.16 9.00 -17.40
N ALA A 203 11.18 8.46 -18.12
CA ALA A 203 11.35 7.94 -19.47
C ALA A 203 10.55 8.72 -20.53
N ILE A 204 9.91 9.86 -20.17
CA ILE A 204 9.10 10.66 -21.11
C ILE A 204 9.96 11.20 -22.25
N ASP A 205 11.10 11.84 -21.93
CA ASP A 205 11.96 12.46 -22.92
C ASP A 205 12.86 11.45 -23.64
N ASP A 206 13.14 10.33 -23.00
CA ASP A 206 13.93 9.23 -23.56
C ASP A 206 13.30 7.88 -23.18
N PRO A 207 12.44 7.30 -24.04
CA PRO A 207 11.81 6.00 -23.80
C PRO A 207 12.78 4.83 -23.56
N SER A 208 14.06 4.97 -23.95
CA SER A 208 15.08 3.93 -23.67
C SER A 208 15.40 3.78 -22.18
N GLN A 209 15.08 4.81 -21.36
CA GLN A 209 15.22 4.74 -19.91
C GLN A 209 14.30 3.65 -19.29
N LEU A 210 13.18 3.32 -19.92
CA LEU A 210 12.36 2.18 -19.49
C LEU A 210 13.10 0.85 -19.66
N ASP A 211 13.85 0.68 -20.76
CA ASP A 211 14.69 -0.51 -20.98
C ASP A 211 15.82 -0.58 -19.94
N GLU A 212 16.42 0.55 -19.61
CA GLU A 212 17.47 0.64 -18.60
C GLU A 212 16.94 0.29 -17.20
N ALA A 213 15.73 0.74 -16.86
CA ALA A 213 15.06 0.36 -15.62
C ALA A 213 14.77 -1.16 -15.58
N TYR A 214 14.28 -1.73 -16.68
CA TYR A 214 14.06 -3.17 -16.79
C TYR A 214 15.35 -3.99 -16.58
N LYS A 215 16.46 -3.59 -17.22
CA LYS A 215 17.77 -4.24 -17.05
C LYS A 215 18.26 -4.20 -15.58
N ARG A 216 17.86 -3.18 -14.82
CA ARG A 216 18.18 -3.03 -13.39
C ARG A 216 17.20 -3.74 -12.45
N GLY A 217 16.22 -4.44 -12.99
CA GLY A 217 15.32 -5.29 -12.21
C GLY A 217 13.91 -4.74 -12.02
N VAL A 218 13.53 -3.61 -12.62
CA VAL A 218 12.13 -3.16 -12.60
C VAL A 218 11.26 -4.15 -13.38
N ARG A 219 10.19 -4.63 -12.74
CA ARG A 219 9.28 -5.63 -13.31
C ARG A 219 7.82 -5.19 -13.33
N VAL A 220 7.47 -4.16 -12.56
CA VAL A 220 6.11 -3.58 -12.50
C VAL A 220 6.23 -2.07 -12.69
N THR A 221 5.37 -1.46 -13.50
CA THR A 221 5.41 -0.01 -13.77
C THR A 221 4.04 0.57 -14.03
N ASN A 222 3.80 1.80 -13.50
CA ASN A 222 2.65 2.64 -13.85
C ASN A 222 3.07 3.68 -14.89
N MET A 223 2.10 4.19 -15.66
CA MET A 223 2.36 5.33 -16.55
C MET A 223 2.40 6.66 -15.78
N ILE A 224 1.72 6.72 -14.65
CA ILE A 224 1.43 7.96 -13.94
C ILE A 224 1.39 7.74 -12.42
N TYR A 225 1.77 8.77 -11.66
CA TYR A 225 1.43 8.89 -10.25
C TYR A 225 0.09 9.67 -10.09
N ASN A 226 -0.10 10.47 -9.06
CA ASN A 226 -1.39 11.11 -8.75
C ASN A 226 -1.84 12.15 -9.77
N ASN A 227 -0.92 12.90 -10.38
CA ASN A 227 -1.20 14.00 -11.30
C ASN A 227 -1.00 13.62 -12.76
N ASP A 228 -1.71 14.32 -13.67
CA ASP A 228 -1.53 14.15 -15.11
C ASP A 228 -0.10 14.44 -15.53
N ASN A 229 0.43 13.63 -16.48
CA ASN A 229 1.71 13.89 -17.16
C ASN A 229 1.55 13.75 -18.69
N ALA A 230 2.65 13.74 -19.42
CA ALA A 230 2.62 13.58 -20.87
C ALA A 230 2.15 12.20 -21.36
N LEU A 231 2.08 11.19 -20.46
CA LEU A 231 1.68 9.81 -20.81
C LEU A 231 0.21 9.55 -20.52
N ALA A 232 -0.32 10.07 -19.40
CA ALA A 232 -1.61 9.66 -18.88
C ALA A 232 -2.24 10.64 -17.90
N GLY A 233 -3.50 10.42 -17.59
CA GLY A 233 -4.23 11.09 -16.52
C GLY A 233 -4.12 10.36 -15.20
N GLY A 234 -3.84 11.12 -14.13
CA GLY A 234 -3.71 10.64 -12.76
C GLY A 234 -5.02 10.60 -11.98
N GLY A 235 -5.02 9.87 -10.87
CA GLY A 235 -6.19 9.68 -10.01
C GLY A 235 -6.70 10.97 -9.38
N SER A 236 -5.85 11.97 -9.16
CA SER A 236 -6.26 13.23 -8.52
C SER A 236 -7.29 14.02 -9.33
N LYS A 237 -7.27 13.94 -10.66
CA LYS A 237 -8.19 14.69 -11.54
C LYS A 237 -9.28 13.84 -12.16
N GLN A 238 -9.05 12.56 -12.40
CA GLN A 238 -9.98 11.60 -13.00
C GLN A 238 -10.50 11.99 -14.40
N ALA A 239 -9.84 12.93 -15.10
CA ALA A 239 -10.40 13.55 -16.30
C ALA A 239 -9.81 13.03 -17.61
N SER A 240 -8.57 12.54 -17.62
CA SER A 240 -7.86 12.13 -18.83
C SER A 240 -7.49 10.65 -18.84
N GLY A 241 -7.32 10.09 -20.04
CA GLY A 241 -6.84 8.74 -20.26
C GLY A 241 -5.40 8.71 -20.77
N LEU A 242 -5.00 7.61 -21.45
CA LEU A 242 -3.72 7.49 -22.11
C LEU A 242 -3.58 8.43 -23.30
N THR A 243 -2.46 9.13 -23.38
CA THR A 243 -2.04 9.82 -24.60
C THR A 243 -1.51 8.81 -25.64
N ASN A 244 -1.20 9.28 -26.85
CA ASN A 244 -0.55 8.41 -27.85
C ASN A 244 0.83 7.95 -27.36
N LEU A 245 1.61 8.85 -26.74
CA LEU A 245 2.89 8.49 -26.14
C LEU A 245 2.71 7.46 -25.01
N GLY A 246 1.69 7.62 -24.17
CA GLY A 246 1.36 6.63 -23.14
C GLY A 246 1.06 5.25 -23.72
N LYS A 247 0.32 5.17 -24.83
CA LYS A 247 0.05 3.88 -25.52
C LYS A 247 1.33 3.22 -26.03
N GLU A 248 2.25 4.00 -26.61
CA GLU A 248 3.55 3.50 -27.06
C GLU A 248 4.38 2.96 -25.89
N MET A 249 4.36 3.65 -24.76
CA MET A 249 5.05 3.21 -23.53
C MET A 249 4.45 1.91 -22.96
N VAL A 250 3.12 1.76 -22.95
CA VAL A 250 2.45 0.49 -22.55
C VAL A 250 2.91 -0.66 -23.46
N GLN A 251 2.95 -0.44 -24.79
CA GLN A 251 3.41 -1.45 -25.75
C GLN A 251 4.90 -1.80 -25.53
N ARG A 252 5.74 -0.81 -25.22
CA ARG A 252 7.16 -1.02 -24.90
C ARG A 252 7.32 -1.85 -23.62
N ALA A 253 6.59 -1.51 -22.55
CA ALA A 253 6.58 -2.28 -21.30
C ALA A 253 6.17 -3.75 -21.53
N ASN A 254 5.10 -3.99 -22.30
CA ASN A 254 4.69 -5.35 -22.69
C ASN A 254 5.78 -6.10 -23.47
N LYS A 255 6.46 -5.44 -24.42
CA LYS A 255 7.57 -6.04 -25.18
C LYS A 255 8.75 -6.41 -24.30
N LEU A 256 9.06 -5.61 -23.27
CA LEU A 256 10.10 -5.90 -22.28
C LEU A 256 9.70 -7.07 -21.37
N GLY A 257 8.41 -7.25 -21.10
CA GLY A 257 7.90 -8.22 -20.14
C GLY A 257 7.59 -7.59 -18.79
N MET A 258 7.43 -6.27 -18.71
CA MET A 258 6.98 -5.58 -17.50
C MET A 258 5.47 -5.73 -17.32
N VAL A 259 5.04 -5.84 -16.07
CA VAL A 259 3.62 -5.78 -15.70
C VAL A 259 3.19 -4.32 -15.65
N MET A 260 2.12 -4.00 -16.37
CA MET A 260 1.46 -2.69 -16.27
C MET A 260 0.61 -2.62 -15.00
N ASP A 261 0.71 -1.51 -14.29
CA ASP A 261 -0.05 -1.23 -13.09
C ASP A 261 -1.00 -0.05 -13.29
N CYS A 262 -2.23 -0.18 -12.82
CA CYS A 262 -3.28 0.84 -12.87
C CYS A 262 -3.38 1.69 -11.61
N SER A 263 -2.66 1.35 -10.54
CA SER A 263 -2.72 2.15 -9.30
C SER A 263 -2.29 3.60 -9.58
N HIS A 264 -2.82 4.58 -8.85
CA HIS A 264 -2.62 6.02 -9.09
C HIS A 264 -3.23 6.59 -10.37
N SER A 265 -3.62 5.76 -11.33
CA SER A 265 -4.20 6.20 -12.59
C SER A 265 -5.63 6.73 -12.41
N SER A 266 -6.06 7.62 -13.32
CA SER A 266 -7.49 7.87 -13.48
C SER A 266 -8.20 6.59 -13.95
N ASN A 267 -9.51 6.49 -13.68
CA ASN A 267 -10.30 5.36 -14.18
C ASN A 267 -10.20 5.24 -15.71
N GLN A 268 -10.22 6.37 -16.44
CA GLN A 268 -10.07 6.36 -17.90
C GLN A 268 -8.69 5.86 -18.35
N THR A 269 -7.63 6.27 -17.67
CA THR A 269 -6.27 5.73 -17.93
C THR A 269 -6.23 4.22 -17.74
N CYS A 270 -6.82 3.71 -16.67
CA CYS A 270 -6.86 2.27 -16.41
C CYS A 270 -7.63 1.51 -17.51
N LEU A 271 -8.79 2.03 -17.95
CA LEU A 271 -9.54 1.47 -19.08
C LEU A 271 -8.71 1.44 -20.35
N ASP A 272 -7.99 2.52 -20.64
CA ASP A 272 -7.14 2.62 -21.82
C ASP A 272 -5.91 1.69 -21.75
N VAL A 273 -5.29 1.55 -20.57
CA VAL A 273 -4.20 0.58 -20.32
C VAL A 273 -4.70 -0.84 -20.53
N ALA A 274 -5.86 -1.19 -19.96
CA ALA A 274 -6.45 -2.52 -20.12
C ALA A 274 -6.76 -2.84 -21.59
N LYS A 275 -7.18 -1.85 -22.38
CA LYS A 275 -7.45 -1.99 -23.82
C LYS A 275 -6.16 -2.07 -24.65
N THR A 276 -5.10 -1.38 -24.23
CA THR A 276 -3.84 -1.26 -24.99
C THR A 276 -2.88 -2.41 -24.70
N SER A 277 -2.87 -2.90 -23.46
CA SER A 277 -1.99 -3.99 -23.03
C SER A 277 -2.38 -5.29 -23.73
N THR A 278 -1.38 -6.03 -24.17
CA THR A 278 -1.52 -7.40 -24.73
C THR A 278 -1.26 -8.48 -23.68
N LYS A 279 -1.02 -8.07 -22.43
CA LYS A 279 -0.67 -8.91 -21.31
C LYS A 279 -1.59 -8.61 -20.10
N PRO A 280 -1.77 -9.53 -19.18
CA PRO A 280 -2.46 -9.24 -17.92
C PRO A 280 -1.84 -8.05 -17.19
N ILE A 281 -2.69 -7.17 -16.64
CA ILE A 281 -2.26 -5.99 -15.89
C ILE A 281 -2.68 -6.12 -14.42
N VAL A 282 -2.17 -5.27 -13.55
CA VAL A 282 -2.56 -5.24 -12.14
C VAL A 282 -3.08 -3.86 -11.72
N ALA A 283 -3.82 -3.81 -10.63
CA ALA A 283 -3.82 -2.67 -9.73
C ALA A 283 -3.10 -3.12 -8.46
N SER A 284 -1.84 -2.74 -8.34
CA SER A 284 -0.95 -3.28 -7.32
C SER A 284 -1.33 -2.86 -5.90
N HIS A 285 -2.04 -1.73 -5.74
CA HIS A 285 -2.48 -1.18 -4.46
C HIS A 285 -3.64 -0.19 -4.64
N SER A 286 -4.86 -0.70 -4.81
CA SER A 286 -6.06 0.13 -5.01
C SER A 286 -7.30 -0.49 -4.37
N ASN A 287 -8.23 0.36 -3.94
CA ASN A 287 -9.50 -0.03 -3.33
C ASN A 287 -10.70 0.40 -4.19
N PRO A 288 -11.90 -0.15 -3.97
CA PRO A 288 -13.10 0.26 -4.68
C PRO A 288 -13.60 1.64 -4.23
N ASP A 289 -13.94 2.51 -5.17
CA ASP A 289 -14.50 3.83 -4.91
C ASP A 289 -15.91 3.78 -4.28
N LYS A 290 -16.61 2.64 -4.44
CA LYS A 290 -17.93 2.41 -3.85
C LYS A 290 -17.91 2.37 -2.33
N LEU A 291 -16.80 1.97 -1.72
CA LEU A 291 -16.65 1.93 -0.26
C LEU A 291 -16.05 3.22 0.29
N GLN A 292 -15.17 3.86 -0.48
CA GLN A 292 -14.58 5.14 -0.13
C GLN A 292 -14.36 5.98 -1.37
N VAL A 293 -15.16 7.04 -1.52
CA VAL A 293 -15.06 7.95 -2.67
C VAL A 293 -13.78 8.78 -2.55
N MET A 294 -12.80 8.40 -3.33
CA MET A 294 -11.52 9.09 -3.43
C MET A 294 -10.92 8.91 -4.83
N GLY A 295 -10.31 9.94 -5.38
CA GLY A 295 -9.71 9.87 -6.72
C GLY A 295 -8.61 8.81 -6.87
N ARG A 296 -8.09 8.31 -5.75
CA ARG A 296 -7.10 7.22 -5.68
C ARG A 296 -7.71 5.82 -5.81
N ASN A 297 -9.01 5.69 -5.54
CA ASN A 297 -9.76 4.44 -5.63
C ASN A 297 -10.33 4.23 -7.03
N MET A 298 -10.68 2.99 -7.34
CA MET A 298 -11.08 2.54 -8.67
C MET A 298 -12.60 2.37 -8.77
N SER A 299 -13.15 2.74 -9.91
CA SER A 299 -14.54 2.41 -10.25
C SER A 299 -14.69 0.91 -10.54
N ASP A 300 -15.92 0.39 -10.37
CA ASP A 300 -16.26 -0.98 -10.73
C ASP A 300 -15.92 -1.31 -12.19
N GLU A 301 -16.07 -0.35 -13.09
CA GLU A 301 -15.77 -0.50 -14.50
C GLU A 301 -14.26 -0.69 -14.73
N ALA A 302 -13.42 0.14 -14.10
CA ALA A 302 -11.98 0.02 -14.17
C ALA A 302 -11.49 -1.30 -13.54
N MET A 303 -12.06 -1.71 -12.40
CA MET A 303 -11.74 -2.98 -11.76
C MET A 303 -12.08 -4.18 -12.68
N LYS A 304 -13.25 -4.18 -13.31
CA LYS A 304 -13.64 -5.22 -14.29
C LYS A 304 -12.74 -5.22 -15.51
N ALA A 305 -12.28 -4.04 -15.97
CA ALA A 305 -11.34 -3.95 -17.10
C ALA A 305 -10.00 -4.60 -16.75
N VAL A 306 -9.41 -4.34 -15.57
CA VAL A 306 -8.20 -5.04 -15.10
C VAL A 306 -8.43 -6.55 -15.07
N ALA A 307 -9.53 -7.00 -14.46
CA ALA A 307 -9.87 -8.42 -14.35
C ALA A 307 -10.03 -9.10 -15.71
N SER A 308 -10.58 -8.40 -16.71
CA SER A 308 -10.82 -8.92 -18.07
C SER A 308 -9.52 -9.23 -18.84
N THR A 309 -8.39 -8.58 -18.46
CA THR A 309 -7.08 -8.90 -19.04
C THR A 309 -6.48 -10.21 -18.48
N GLY A 310 -7.15 -10.86 -17.53
CA GLY A 310 -6.57 -11.94 -16.72
C GLY A 310 -5.73 -11.43 -15.57
N GLY A 311 -5.84 -10.15 -15.23
CA GLY A 311 -5.08 -9.46 -14.22
C GLY A 311 -5.53 -9.71 -12.79
N ALA A 312 -5.05 -8.87 -11.85
CA ALA A 312 -5.39 -8.94 -10.43
C ALA A 312 -5.44 -7.53 -9.81
N ILE A 313 -6.23 -7.41 -8.74
CA ILE A 313 -6.35 -6.19 -7.93
C ILE A 313 -5.96 -6.51 -6.50
N CYS A 314 -4.94 -5.81 -6.01
CA CYS A 314 -4.48 -5.91 -4.65
C CYS A 314 -5.10 -4.79 -3.81
N SER A 315 -5.98 -5.17 -2.90
CA SER A 315 -6.54 -4.21 -1.94
C SER A 315 -5.46 -3.70 -1.00
N VAL A 316 -5.50 -2.39 -0.70
CA VAL A 316 -4.42 -1.70 0.02
C VAL A 316 -4.88 -1.21 1.38
N GLY A 317 -4.01 -1.43 2.37
CA GLY A 317 -4.28 -1.15 3.78
C GLY A 317 -3.96 0.27 4.25
N VAL A 318 -4.25 1.29 3.46
CA VAL A 318 -4.07 2.70 3.84
C VAL A 318 -5.42 3.28 4.27
N GLY A 319 -5.54 3.72 5.50
CA GLY A 319 -6.81 4.13 6.11
C GLY A 319 -7.61 5.15 5.29
N ILE A 320 -6.97 6.19 4.72
CA ILE A 320 -7.66 7.20 3.91
C ILE A 320 -8.28 6.63 2.63
N PHE A 321 -7.81 5.47 2.14
CA PHE A 321 -8.33 4.83 0.94
C PHE A 321 -9.44 3.83 1.25
N MET A 322 -9.68 3.51 2.54
CA MET A 322 -10.64 2.50 2.95
C MET A 322 -11.93 3.10 3.52
N ASN A 323 -11.82 4.18 4.28
CA ASN A 323 -12.97 4.78 4.96
C ASN A 323 -12.68 6.20 5.44
N GLU A 324 -13.75 6.95 5.81
CA GLU A 324 -13.64 8.31 6.33
C GLU A 324 -13.04 8.38 7.75
N ASP A 325 -13.04 7.25 8.47
CA ASP A 325 -12.56 7.15 9.83
C ASP A 325 -11.04 6.99 9.89
N LEU A 326 -10.38 6.83 8.74
CA LEU A 326 -8.93 6.61 8.62
C LEU A 326 -8.46 5.30 9.27
N ASP A 327 -9.41 4.41 9.60
CA ASP A 327 -9.14 3.13 10.22
C ASP A 327 -8.51 2.16 9.23
N SER A 328 -7.34 1.62 9.58
CA SER A 328 -6.61 0.62 8.80
C SER A 328 -6.61 -0.77 9.46
N SER A 329 -7.65 -1.08 10.24
CA SER A 329 -7.78 -2.42 10.82
C SER A 329 -7.89 -3.52 9.74
N PRO A 330 -7.49 -4.76 10.03
CA PRO A 330 -7.68 -5.89 9.14
C PRO A 330 -9.13 -6.08 8.72
N GLU A 331 -10.10 -5.83 9.62
CA GLU A 331 -11.52 -5.90 9.35
C GLU A 331 -11.93 -4.93 8.23
N ARG A 332 -11.43 -3.70 8.26
CA ARG A 332 -11.69 -2.69 7.22
C ARG A 332 -11.07 -3.07 5.88
N LEU A 333 -9.87 -3.62 5.91
CA LEU A 333 -9.26 -4.09 4.66
C LEU A 333 -9.99 -5.33 4.11
N VAL A 334 -10.47 -6.23 4.96
CA VAL A 334 -11.29 -7.37 4.53
C VAL A 334 -12.57 -6.93 3.83
N GLU A 335 -13.23 -5.85 4.27
CA GLU A 335 -14.38 -5.27 3.55
C GLU A 335 -14.01 -4.92 2.10
N GLN A 336 -12.85 -4.29 1.89
CA GLN A 336 -12.36 -3.95 0.54
C GLN A 336 -12.08 -5.20 -0.30
N ILE A 337 -11.42 -6.20 0.31
CA ILE A 337 -11.08 -7.47 -0.33
C ILE A 337 -12.34 -8.24 -0.73
N VAL A 338 -13.31 -8.36 0.16
CA VAL A 338 -14.56 -9.09 -0.09
C VAL A 338 -15.40 -8.40 -1.16
N TYR A 339 -15.48 -7.06 -1.14
CA TYR A 339 -16.13 -6.31 -2.22
C TYR A 339 -15.48 -6.60 -3.56
N THR A 340 -14.15 -6.48 -3.62
CA THR A 340 -13.35 -6.74 -4.84
C THR A 340 -13.57 -8.18 -5.32
N ALA A 341 -13.50 -9.15 -4.43
CA ALA A 341 -13.71 -10.57 -4.77
C ALA A 341 -15.10 -10.86 -5.30
N ASN A 342 -16.13 -10.23 -4.73
CA ASN A 342 -17.52 -10.37 -5.22
C ASN A 342 -17.70 -9.74 -6.62
N LEU A 343 -16.95 -8.69 -6.93
CA LEU A 343 -17.03 -7.97 -8.20
C LEU A 343 -16.30 -8.68 -9.34
N ILE A 344 -15.08 -9.21 -9.08
CA ILE A 344 -14.17 -9.69 -10.13
C ILE A 344 -13.73 -11.16 -9.97
N GLY A 345 -14.08 -11.80 -8.86
CA GLY A 345 -13.66 -13.17 -8.51
C GLY A 345 -12.47 -13.21 -7.55
N LYS A 346 -12.51 -14.17 -6.62
CA LYS A 346 -11.45 -14.39 -5.62
C LYS A 346 -10.09 -14.73 -6.25
N ASP A 347 -10.10 -15.36 -7.42
CA ASP A 347 -8.93 -15.72 -8.22
C ASP A 347 -8.19 -14.51 -8.84
N LYS A 348 -8.72 -13.29 -8.65
CA LYS A 348 -8.15 -12.03 -9.14
C LYS A 348 -7.92 -11.01 -8.03
N THR A 349 -7.95 -11.45 -6.78
CA THR A 349 -7.66 -10.60 -5.62
C THR A 349 -6.26 -10.85 -5.09
N CYS A 350 -5.64 -9.83 -4.50
CA CYS A 350 -4.35 -9.90 -3.84
C CYS A 350 -4.22 -8.80 -2.75
N TYR A 351 -3.05 -8.64 -2.19
CA TYR A 351 -2.80 -7.82 -1.01
C TYR A 351 -1.64 -6.84 -1.21
N ALA A 352 -1.81 -5.65 -0.65
CA ALA A 352 -0.78 -4.63 -0.55
C ALA A 352 -0.82 -3.95 0.82
N THR A 353 0.34 -3.67 1.38
CA THR A 353 0.42 -2.80 2.55
C THR A 353 0.48 -1.33 2.18
N ASP A 354 1.24 -1.00 1.16
CA ASP A 354 1.69 0.37 0.89
C ASP A 354 2.35 1.00 2.15
N TYR A 355 2.99 0.15 2.97
CA TYR A 355 3.49 0.51 4.28
C TYR A 355 4.74 1.38 4.17
N MET A 356 4.74 2.46 4.95
CA MET A 356 5.86 3.39 5.07
C MET A 356 6.59 3.17 6.39
N HIS A 357 7.82 2.66 6.33
CA HIS A 357 8.65 2.46 7.51
C HIS A 357 9.08 3.76 8.19
N ASN A 358 8.99 4.89 7.50
CA ASN A 358 9.29 6.20 8.04
C ASN A 358 8.15 7.18 7.80
N ALA A 359 6.97 6.84 8.33
CA ALA A 359 5.77 7.64 8.19
C ALA A 359 5.96 9.08 8.69
N SER A 360 6.74 9.28 9.75
CA SER A 360 7.05 10.59 10.30
C SER A 360 7.76 11.49 9.27
N ASP A 361 8.80 10.97 8.63
CA ASP A 361 9.55 11.72 7.59
C ASP A 361 8.71 11.95 6.33
N PHE A 362 7.93 10.96 5.91
CA PHE A 362 6.99 11.14 4.79
C PHE A 362 5.99 12.26 5.11
N PHE A 363 5.43 12.26 6.31
CA PHE A 363 4.50 13.29 6.73
C PHE A 363 5.14 14.68 6.73
N MET A 364 6.38 14.79 7.19
CA MET A 364 7.11 16.05 7.26
C MET A 364 7.58 16.56 5.90
N LYS A 365 7.96 15.69 5.00
CA LYS A 365 8.63 16.03 3.74
C LYS A 365 7.75 15.80 2.50
N GLY A 366 7.09 14.64 2.43
CA GLY A 366 6.27 14.26 1.28
C GLY A 366 4.93 14.99 1.24
N VAL A 367 4.18 14.97 2.33
CA VAL A 367 2.84 15.57 2.44
C VAL A 367 2.81 17.08 2.13
N ARG A 368 3.93 17.78 2.27
CA ARG A 368 4.05 19.20 1.92
C ARG A 368 4.12 19.46 0.41
N GLN A 369 4.27 18.45 -0.39
CA GLN A 369 4.20 18.56 -1.85
C GLN A 369 2.72 18.61 -2.28
N TYR A 370 2.04 19.71 -1.98
CA TYR A 370 0.59 19.86 -2.10
C TYR A 370 0.05 19.69 -3.53
N GLU A 371 0.89 19.83 -4.53
CA GLU A 371 0.53 19.57 -5.92
C GLU A 371 0.37 18.06 -6.17
N VAL A 372 1.17 17.23 -5.49
CA VAL A 372 1.11 15.77 -5.59
C VAL A 372 0.13 15.17 -4.59
N PHE A 373 0.05 15.77 -3.39
CA PHE A 373 -0.81 15.36 -2.29
C PHE A 373 -1.76 16.50 -1.91
N PRO A 374 -2.78 16.80 -2.74
CA PRO A 374 -3.70 17.90 -2.48
C PRO A 374 -4.58 17.63 -1.24
N PRO A 375 -4.48 18.45 -0.18
CA PRO A 375 -5.24 18.24 1.05
C PRO A 375 -6.76 18.27 0.84
N GLU A 376 -7.25 19.07 -0.11
CA GLU A 376 -8.64 19.14 -0.49
C GLU A 376 -9.20 17.85 -1.10
N LYS A 377 -8.33 16.91 -1.46
CA LYS A 377 -8.65 15.55 -1.92
C LYS A 377 -8.45 14.49 -0.83
N GLY A 378 -8.19 14.91 0.40
CA GLY A 378 -7.96 14.02 1.54
C GLY A 378 -6.49 13.58 1.73
N PHE A 379 -5.58 13.95 0.83
CA PHE A 379 -4.16 13.66 1.02
C PHE A 379 -3.58 14.52 2.15
N GLY A 380 -2.68 13.93 2.91
CA GLY A 380 -2.05 14.60 4.06
C GLY A 380 -2.84 14.44 5.36
N ALA A 381 -4.02 13.84 5.33
CA ALA A 381 -4.65 13.39 6.55
C ALA A 381 -3.77 12.34 7.24
N PRO A 382 -3.73 12.35 8.58
CA PRO A 382 -2.95 11.37 9.33
C PRO A 382 -3.61 10.00 9.28
N ALA A 383 -3.45 9.32 8.15
CA ALA A 383 -3.95 7.97 7.98
C ALA A 383 -3.00 6.95 8.60
N THR A 384 -3.55 5.99 9.31
CA THR A 384 -2.82 4.79 9.68
C THR A 384 -2.66 3.86 8.47
N ASN A 385 -1.75 2.89 8.58
CA ASN A 385 -1.46 1.95 7.52
C ASN A 385 -1.34 0.54 8.13
N ILE A 386 -1.76 -0.47 7.37
CA ILE A 386 -1.64 -1.85 7.80
C ILE A 386 -0.18 -2.31 7.66
N ALA A 387 0.35 -3.01 8.64
CA ALA A 387 1.70 -3.58 8.57
C ALA A 387 1.66 -4.99 7.97
N SER A 388 2.83 -5.49 7.52
CA SER A 388 2.95 -6.78 6.82
C SER A 388 2.42 -7.96 7.64
N GLU A 389 2.58 -7.93 8.96
CA GLU A 389 2.15 -8.97 9.88
C GLU A 389 0.63 -9.14 9.95
N HIS A 390 -0.14 -8.09 9.65
CA HIS A 390 -1.60 -8.12 9.65
C HIS A 390 -2.18 -9.06 8.58
N ILE A 391 -1.38 -9.52 7.63
CA ILE A 391 -1.82 -10.51 6.64
C ILE A 391 -2.45 -11.75 7.31
N TRP A 392 -1.92 -12.16 8.46
CA TRP A 392 -2.41 -13.35 9.14
C TRP A 392 -3.75 -13.11 9.86
N ASP A 393 -4.03 -11.88 10.28
CA ASP A 393 -5.35 -11.47 10.77
C ASP A 393 -6.36 -11.45 9.62
N ILE A 394 -5.98 -10.88 8.48
CA ILE A 394 -6.81 -10.83 7.26
C ILE A 394 -7.16 -12.26 6.81
N VAL A 395 -6.16 -13.14 6.72
CA VAL A 395 -6.37 -14.54 6.34
C VAL A 395 -7.31 -15.25 7.32
N ALA A 396 -7.13 -15.02 8.62
CA ALA A 396 -7.99 -15.62 9.64
C ALA A 396 -9.46 -15.17 9.49
N ILE A 397 -9.69 -13.88 9.19
CA ILE A 397 -11.04 -13.33 8.97
C ILE A 397 -11.63 -13.89 7.67
N LEU A 398 -10.87 -13.86 6.56
CA LEU A 398 -11.35 -14.38 5.27
C LEU A 398 -11.73 -15.86 5.35
N GLU A 399 -10.93 -16.68 6.02
CA GLU A 399 -11.20 -18.10 6.16
C GLU A 399 -12.36 -18.39 7.12
N GLN A 400 -12.33 -17.82 8.34
CA GLN A 400 -13.25 -18.19 9.41
C GLN A 400 -14.58 -17.45 9.34
N ASP A 401 -14.57 -16.18 8.95
CA ASP A 401 -15.76 -15.33 8.98
C ASP A 401 -16.42 -15.21 7.58
N HIS A 402 -15.63 -15.35 6.50
CA HIS A 402 -16.12 -15.27 5.11
C HIS A 402 -16.08 -16.60 4.36
N GLY A 403 -15.62 -17.69 4.99
CA GLY A 403 -15.68 -19.04 4.44
C GLY A 403 -14.79 -19.24 3.19
N TRP A 404 -13.68 -18.52 3.09
CA TRP A 404 -12.74 -18.74 1.99
C TRP A 404 -12.03 -20.09 2.15
N SER A 405 -12.01 -20.86 1.08
CA SER A 405 -11.31 -22.15 1.02
C SER A 405 -9.78 -21.95 1.03
N GLU A 406 -9.05 -23.02 1.36
CA GLU A 406 -7.59 -23.02 1.33
C GLU A 406 -7.01 -22.61 -0.03
N VAL A 407 -7.61 -23.06 -1.13
CA VAL A 407 -7.19 -22.68 -2.49
C VAL A 407 -7.38 -21.18 -2.74
N GLU A 408 -8.51 -20.61 -2.30
CA GLU A 408 -8.77 -19.17 -2.43
C GLU A 408 -7.82 -18.33 -1.58
N ILE A 409 -7.49 -18.79 -0.36
CA ILE A 409 -6.51 -18.11 0.51
C ILE A 409 -5.12 -18.16 -0.10
N ARG A 410 -4.66 -19.32 -0.62
CA ARG A 410 -3.36 -19.44 -1.31
C ARG A 410 -3.31 -18.56 -2.56
N GLY A 411 -4.40 -18.52 -3.31
CA GLY A 411 -4.58 -17.59 -4.44
C GLY A 411 -4.36 -16.13 -4.02
N PHE A 412 -5.09 -15.69 -3.01
CA PHE A 412 -5.03 -14.34 -2.46
C PHE A 412 -3.65 -13.97 -1.89
N LEU A 413 -3.01 -14.88 -1.15
CA LEU A 413 -1.68 -14.66 -0.58
C LEU A 413 -0.63 -14.35 -1.66
N GLY A 414 -0.66 -15.05 -2.81
CA GLY A 414 0.35 -14.78 -3.83
C GLY A 414 0.18 -15.51 -5.16
N GLU A 415 -0.53 -16.65 -5.23
CA GLU A 415 -0.61 -17.43 -6.47
C GLU A 415 -1.35 -16.68 -7.59
N ASN A 416 -2.32 -15.80 -7.25
CA ASN A 416 -2.97 -14.93 -8.21
C ASN A 416 -1.99 -13.95 -8.86
N LEU A 417 -1.06 -13.36 -8.09
CA LEU A 417 -0.01 -12.49 -8.61
C LEU A 417 1.05 -13.28 -9.38
N LEU A 418 1.46 -14.47 -8.90
CA LEU A 418 2.39 -15.33 -9.64
C LEU A 418 1.87 -15.67 -11.02
N ARG A 419 0.57 -15.93 -11.16
CA ARG A 419 -0.09 -16.16 -12.45
C ARG A 419 0.08 -14.96 -13.39
N VAL A 420 -0.12 -13.75 -12.90
CA VAL A 420 0.06 -12.51 -13.66
C VAL A 420 1.54 -12.32 -14.01
N TYR A 421 2.44 -12.49 -13.06
CA TYR A 421 3.88 -12.34 -13.27
C TYR A 421 4.40 -13.34 -14.31
N LYS A 422 4.00 -14.60 -14.20
CA LYS A 422 4.37 -15.65 -15.16
C LYS A 422 3.89 -15.37 -16.61
N ALA A 423 2.75 -14.70 -16.76
CA ALA A 423 2.23 -14.31 -18.07
C ALA A 423 2.98 -13.13 -18.72
N ASN A 424 3.68 -12.34 -17.90
CA ASN A 424 4.39 -11.12 -18.33
C ASN A 424 5.89 -11.33 -18.41
N TRP A 425 6.52 -11.74 -17.28
CA TRP A 425 7.97 -11.80 -17.15
C TRP A 425 8.57 -12.84 -18.09
N LYS A 426 9.75 -12.49 -18.61
CA LYS A 426 10.52 -13.36 -19.51
C LYS A 426 11.58 -14.12 -18.72
#